data_b4e9e7097ef61510b219da4bafc8b32c
#
_entry.id   b4e9e7097ef61510b219da4bafc8b32c
#
_cell.length_a   1.000
_cell.length_b   1.000
_cell.length_c   1.000
_cell.angle_alpha   90.00
_cell.angle_beta   90.00
_cell.angle_gamma   90.00
#
_symmetry.space_group_name_H-M   'P 1'
#
loop_
_entity.id
_entity.type
_entity.pdbx_description
1 polymer ?
#
loop_
_entity_poly.entity_id
_entity_poly.type
_entity_poly.pdbx_seq_one_letter_code
_entity_poly.pdbx_strand_id
1 'polypeptide(L)'
;MQIFKYILIGIALIGNGTLPAAAQTVSDSPSAEAQPVCSERPTLKTNAMMIGVGATNMLDTYLSPEKYRGLDIRFLSHTRREKDSTAWINQFQHEGNIAYADNRSGNGGEMAGGYTFRYSLLRKWNVSLWSHPLQLIAGGTAAANIGMIYNTRNGNNPANARLSLHIEPTVGFDYPIGRPSSKRGIAFRPGDNAHYPVVLHYEASAPLFGLMFSPNYGQSYYEIFNRGNYDHNCVPTTIGSTPSLRQMLTLDFRLAHTTWRIGYLGTIEQSHVNNLKTHIYTNSLVIGIVKRFRTVKQ
;
A
#
# COMPACT_ATOMS: atom_id res chain seq x y z
N MET A 1 -21.44 -17.81 9.30
CA MET A 1 -22.19 -16.58 8.99
C MET A 1 -22.12 -15.49 10.06
N GLN A 2 -21.89 -15.79 11.34
CA GLN A 2 -21.75 -14.76 12.38
C GLN A 2 -20.38 -14.05 12.38
N ILE A 3 -19.28 -14.72 12.07
CA ILE A 3 -17.92 -14.13 12.09
C ILE A 3 -17.74 -13.08 11.00
N PHE A 4 -18.37 -13.27 9.83
CA PHE A 4 -18.31 -12.27 8.73
C PHE A 4 -19.10 -10.98 9.04
N LYS A 5 -20.14 -11.04 9.87
CA LYS A 5 -20.85 -9.84 10.35
C LYS A 5 -19.98 -8.94 11.23
N TYR A 6 -19.08 -9.52 12.02
CA TYR A 6 -18.21 -8.74 12.91
C TYR A 6 -17.02 -8.11 12.20
N ILE A 7 -16.56 -8.69 11.09
CA ILE A 7 -15.47 -8.11 10.28
C ILE A 7 -15.98 -6.89 9.49
N LEU A 8 -17.21 -6.90 8.99
CA LEU A 8 -17.82 -5.76 8.28
C LEU A 8 -18.19 -4.60 9.21
N ILE A 9 -18.53 -4.88 10.49
CA ILE A 9 -18.85 -3.85 11.50
C ILE A 9 -17.58 -3.16 12.01
N GLY A 10 -16.44 -3.82 12.03
CA GLY A 10 -15.16 -3.23 12.44
C GLY A 10 -14.62 -2.15 11.49
N ILE A 11 -15.02 -2.17 10.22
CA ILE A 11 -14.57 -1.18 9.20
C ILE A 11 -15.47 0.08 9.20
N ALA A 12 -16.69 0.00 9.72
CA ALA A 12 -17.66 1.11 9.71
C ALA A 12 -17.53 2.07 10.92
N LEU A 13 -16.71 1.77 11.93
CA LEU A 13 -16.61 2.53 13.18
C LEU A 13 -15.41 3.51 13.27
N ILE A 14 -14.70 3.76 12.18
CA ILE A 14 -13.67 4.82 12.10
C ILE A 14 -14.22 6.03 11.32
N GLY A 15 -15.40 6.46 11.69
CA GLY A 15 -16.02 7.66 11.12
C GLY A 15 -16.69 8.50 12.21
N ASN A 16 -16.10 9.65 12.49
CA ASN A 16 -16.70 10.83 13.12
C ASN A 16 -17.32 10.67 14.53
N GLY A 17 -16.49 10.75 15.57
CA GLY A 17 -16.90 11.12 16.91
C GLY A 17 -16.67 12.61 17.17
N THR A 18 -17.66 13.46 16.93
CA THR A 18 -17.71 14.83 17.47
C THR A 18 -18.38 14.75 18.83
N LEU A 19 -17.64 15.05 19.89
CA LEU A 19 -18.19 15.26 21.23
C LEU A 19 -18.67 16.71 21.38
N PRO A 20 -19.83 16.96 22.02
CA PRO A 20 -20.31 18.33 22.23
C PRO A 20 -19.53 19.02 23.35
N ALA A 21 -19.12 20.25 23.09
CA ALA A 21 -18.51 21.15 24.06
C ALA A 21 -19.57 21.69 25.03
N ALA A 22 -19.36 21.46 26.32
CA ALA A 22 -20.12 22.15 27.38
C ALA A 22 -19.59 23.58 27.52
N ALA A 23 -20.48 24.55 27.41
CA ALA A 23 -20.20 25.96 27.66
C ALA A 23 -20.07 26.21 29.19
N GLN A 24 -18.92 26.75 29.60
CA GLN A 24 -18.76 27.40 30.90
C GLN A 24 -18.50 28.88 30.67
N THR A 25 -19.42 29.70 31.16
CA THR A 25 -19.28 31.16 31.28
C THR A 25 -18.41 31.45 32.52
N VAL A 26 -17.31 32.20 32.30
CA VAL A 26 -16.60 32.89 33.39
C VAL A 26 -16.22 34.29 32.92
N SER A 27 -16.52 35.22 33.80
CA SER A 27 -16.46 36.67 33.77
C SER A 27 -15.03 37.26 33.64
N ASP A 28 -15.02 38.47 33.12
CA ASP A 28 -13.94 39.42 32.90
C ASP A 28 -12.84 39.55 33.95
N SER A 29 -11.60 39.68 33.48
CA SER A 29 -10.62 40.72 33.89
C SER A 29 -9.45 40.80 32.88
N PRO A 30 -8.95 41.96 32.48
CA PRO A 30 -7.94 42.11 31.46
C PRO A 30 -6.55 42.12 32.07
N SER A 31 -5.80 41.05 31.91
CA SER A 31 -4.35 41.07 31.98
C SER A 31 -3.80 40.58 30.66
N ALA A 32 -3.16 41.52 29.95
CA ALA A 32 -2.48 41.24 28.68
C ALA A 32 -1.22 40.36 28.96
N GLU A 33 -1.43 39.07 29.17
CA GLU A 33 -0.38 38.08 28.99
C GLU A 33 -0.29 37.72 27.52
N ALA A 34 0.85 38.05 26.92
CA ALA A 34 1.19 37.59 25.58
C ALA A 34 1.07 36.06 25.54
N GLN A 35 -0.05 35.58 24.97
CA GLN A 35 -0.24 34.16 24.69
C GLN A 35 0.95 33.69 23.86
N PRO A 36 1.63 32.60 24.22
CA PRO A 36 2.64 32.03 23.37
C PRO A 36 1.92 31.63 22.06
N VAL A 37 2.27 32.32 20.98
CA VAL A 37 1.84 31.94 19.63
C VAL A 37 2.37 30.54 19.41
N CYS A 38 1.55 29.54 19.67
CA CYS A 38 1.86 28.16 19.40
C CYS A 38 1.90 28.03 17.87
N SER A 39 3.03 28.36 17.28
CA SER A 39 3.29 28.19 15.86
C SER A 39 3.21 26.69 15.56
N GLU A 40 2.00 26.22 15.20
CA GLU A 40 1.83 24.83 14.78
C GLU A 40 2.75 24.57 13.60
N ARG A 41 3.63 23.60 13.79
CA ARG A 41 4.65 23.24 12.80
C ARG A 41 4.00 22.64 11.55
N PRO A 42 4.50 22.94 10.36
CA PRO A 42 3.86 22.59 9.09
C PRO A 42 3.75 21.07 8.91
N THR A 43 2.63 20.66 8.33
CA THR A 43 2.42 19.28 7.87
C THR A 43 2.60 19.23 6.36
N LEU A 44 3.44 18.31 5.88
CA LEU A 44 3.61 18.02 4.47
C LEU A 44 2.71 16.83 4.09
N LYS A 45 1.76 17.08 3.19
CA LYS A 45 0.93 16.04 2.58
C LYS A 45 1.37 15.85 1.13
N THR A 46 1.78 14.64 0.80
CA THR A 46 2.16 14.24 -0.57
C THR A 46 1.12 13.26 -1.09
N ASN A 47 0.51 13.58 -2.24
CA ASN A 47 -0.40 12.69 -2.96
C ASN A 47 0.22 12.36 -4.31
N ALA A 48 0.43 11.08 -4.60
CA ALA A 48 0.85 10.58 -5.89
C ALA A 48 -0.25 9.70 -6.50
N MET A 49 -0.57 9.94 -7.76
CA MET A 49 -1.44 9.07 -8.56
C MET A 49 -0.62 8.55 -9.73
N MET A 50 -0.57 7.24 -9.89
CA MET A 50 0.31 6.57 -10.85
C MET A 50 -0.45 5.48 -11.60
N ILE A 51 -0.03 5.26 -12.84
CA ILE A 51 -0.44 4.12 -13.66
C ILE A 51 0.83 3.30 -13.91
N GLY A 52 0.70 1.98 -13.89
CA GLY A 52 1.79 1.05 -14.16
C GLY A 52 1.42 0.04 -15.22
N VAL A 53 2.42 -0.39 -15.96
CA VAL A 53 2.34 -1.52 -16.91
C VAL A 53 3.51 -2.43 -16.64
N GLY A 54 3.27 -3.73 -16.61
CA GLY A 54 4.30 -4.70 -16.28
C GLY A 54 4.05 -6.09 -16.80
N ALA A 55 5.06 -6.93 -16.59
CA ALA A 55 4.97 -8.36 -16.86
C ALA A 55 4.53 -9.10 -15.60
N THR A 56 3.66 -10.08 -15.77
CA THR A 56 3.19 -10.95 -14.69
C THR A 56 3.46 -12.43 -14.99
N ASN A 57 3.68 -13.21 -13.92
CA ASN A 57 3.78 -14.65 -13.95
C ASN A 57 2.90 -15.21 -12.83
N MET A 58 1.92 -16.01 -13.19
CA MET A 58 0.91 -16.53 -12.29
C MET A 58 0.94 -18.06 -12.26
N LEU A 59 0.66 -18.60 -11.09
CA LEU A 59 0.35 -20.01 -10.84
C LEU A 59 -0.70 -20.06 -9.74
N ASP A 60 -1.76 -20.78 -9.99
CA ASP A 60 -2.74 -21.12 -8.96
C ASP A 60 -3.14 -22.58 -9.12
N THR A 61 -2.62 -23.44 -8.23
CA THR A 61 -2.84 -24.89 -8.33
C THR A 61 -4.29 -25.32 -8.02
N TYR A 62 -5.12 -24.41 -7.51
CA TYR A 62 -6.55 -24.63 -7.42
C TYR A 62 -7.22 -24.61 -8.81
N LEU A 63 -6.73 -23.74 -9.69
CA LEU A 63 -7.27 -23.56 -11.04
C LEU A 63 -6.56 -24.42 -12.06
N SER A 64 -5.23 -24.46 -12.02
CA SER A 64 -4.38 -25.15 -12.98
C SER A 64 -2.98 -25.38 -12.42
N PRO A 65 -2.35 -26.53 -12.72
CA PRO A 65 -0.94 -26.77 -12.37
C PRO A 65 0.04 -26.02 -13.30
N GLU A 66 -0.44 -25.37 -14.35
CA GLU A 66 0.37 -24.65 -15.33
C GLU A 66 0.73 -23.24 -14.87
N LYS A 67 1.82 -22.72 -15.39
CA LYS A 67 2.25 -21.32 -15.21
C LYS A 67 1.77 -20.48 -16.37
N TYR A 68 1.22 -19.31 -16.05
CA TYR A 68 0.73 -18.33 -17.01
C TYR A 68 1.62 -17.09 -16.99
N ARG A 69 1.94 -16.54 -18.17
CA ARG A 69 2.77 -15.35 -18.31
C ARG A 69 2.07 -14.32 -19.20
N GLY A 70 2.12 -13.06 -18.78
CA GLY A 70 1.41 -12.03 -19.52
C GLY A 70 1.65 -10.63 -19.00
N LEU A 71 0.65 -9.77 -19.18
CA LEU A 71 0.70 -8.35 -18.86
C LEU A 71 -0.16 -8.04 -17.63
N ASP A 72 0.28 -7.04 -16.88
CA ASP A 72 -0.43 -6.47 -15.73
C ASP A 72 -0.51 -4.95 -15.89
N ILE A 73 -1.70 -4.41 -15.68
CA ILE A 73 -1.95 -2.96 -15.64
C ILE A 73 -2.34 -2.61 -14.21
N ARG A 74 -1.70 -1.59 -13.64
CA ARG A 74 -1.91 -1.16 -12.27
C ARG A 74 -2.28 0.31 -12.18
N PHE A 75 -3.12 0.60 -11.21
CA PHE A 75 -3.41 1.93 -10.74
C PHE A 75 -3.01 2.05 -9.27
N LEU A 76 -2.27 3.11 -8.94
CA LEU A 76 -1.81 3.37 -7.57
C LEU A 76 -2.18 4.79 -7.15
N SER A 77 -2.72 4.91 -5.95
CA SER A 77 -2.89 6.18 -5.25
C SER A 77 -2.13 6.10 -3.93
N HIS A 78 -1.17 6.98 -3.74
CA HIS A 78 -0.29 6.99 -2.58
C HIS A 78 -0.37 8.35 -1.88
N THR A 79 -0.87 8.35 -0.65
CA THR A 79 -0.97 9.53 0.21
C THR A 79 -0.03 9.37 1.40
N ARG A 80 0.91 10.29 1.56
CA ARG A 80 1.86 10.34 2.68
C ARG A 80 1.68 11.64 3.44
N ARG A 81 1.63 11.56 4.77
CA ARG A 81 1.51 12.71 5.68
C ARG A 81 2.66 12.71 6.66
N GLU A 82 3.41 13.80 6.66
CA GLU A 82 4.53 14.02 7.56
C GLU A 82 4.33 15.32 8.32
N LYS A 83 4.46 15.25 9.65
CA LYS A 83 4.53 16.44 10.50
C LYS A 83 5.97 16.77 10.81
N ASP A 84 6.31 18.04 10.84
CA ASP A 84 7.65 18.50 11.26
C ASP A 84 7.91 18.21 12.75
N SER A 85 6.86 18.28 13.57
CA SER A 85 6.91 18.06 15.01
C SER A 85 7.08 16.61 15.44
N THR A 86 6.90 15.62 14.55
CA THR A 86 6.93 14.21 14.92
C THR A 86 7.88 13.41 14.04
N ALA A 87 8.44 12.34 14.63
CA ALA A 87 9.22 11.37 13.88
C ALA A 87 8.35 10.35 13.11
N TRP A 88 7.04 10.53 13.05
CA TRP A 88 6.12 9.58 12.46
C TRP A 88 5.58 10.06 11.11
N ILE A 89 5.41 9.09 10.20
CA ILE A 89 4.80 9.22 8.89
C ILE A 89 3.57 8.33 8.86
N ASN A 90 2.44 8.89 8.46
CA ASN A 90 1.22 8.12 8.15
C ASN A 90 1.09 8.02 6.63
N GLN A 91 0.89 6.81 6.12
CA GLN A 91 0.84 6.55 4.70
C GLN A 91 -0.38 5.67 4.37
N PHE A 92 -1.07 6.03 3.30
CA PHE A 92 -2.20 5.30 2.74
C PHE A 92 -1.88 4.99 1.29
N GLN A 93 -2.02 3.73 0.91
CA GLN A 93 -1.84 3.29 -0.46
C GLN A 93 -3.08 2.52 -0.90
N HIS A 94 -3.56 2.83 -2.08
CA HIS A 94 -4.61 2.11 -2.80
C HIS A 94 -3.99 1.62 -4.09
N GLU A 95 -4.08 0.33 -4.33
CA GLU A 95 -3.52 -0.32 -5.50
C GLU A 95 -4.58 -1.23 -6.12
N GLY A 96 -4.92 -0.97 -7.37
CA GLY A 96 -5.79 -1.83 -8.18
C GLY A 96 -5.00 -2.41 -9.34
N ASN A 97 -5.27 -3.66 -9.72
CA ASN A 97 -4.64 -4.26 -10.88
C ASN A 97 -5.61 -5.13 -11.68
N ILE A 98 -5.30 -5.24 -12.96
CA ILE A 98 -5.91 -6.21 -13.89
C ILE A 98 -4.77 -6.81 -14.69
N ALA A 99 -4.73 -8.16 -14.76
CA ALA A 99 -3.73 -8.89 -15.50
C ALA A 99 -4.38 -9.93 -16.41
N TYR A 100 -3.74 -10.17 -17.53
CA TYR A 100 -4.06 -11.27 -18.44
C TYR A 100 -2.77 -12.01 -18.81
N ALA A 101 -2.80 -13.33 -18.73
CA ALA A 101 -1.65 -14.17 -18.97
C ALA A 101 -2.04 -15.47 -19.67
N ASP A 102 -1.19 -15.93 -20.58
CA ASP A 102 -1.37 -17.16 -21.33
C ASP A 102 -0.45 -18.27 -20.79
N ASN A 103 -0.90 -19.51 -20.92
CA ASN A 103 -0.06 -20.68 -20.65
C ASN A 103 0.98 -20.86 -21.77
N ARG A 104 1.91 -21.78 -21.59
CA ARG A 104 3.01 -22.04 -22.53
C ARG A 104 2.52 -22.44 -23.93
N SER A 105 1.40 -23.15 -24.03
CA SER A 105 0.84 -23.60 -25.30
C SER A 105 0.01 -22.53 -26.04
N GLY A 106 -0.32 -21.42 -25.38
CA GLY A 106 -1.21 -20.37 -25.91
C GLY A 106 -2.68 -20.76 -26.02
N ASN A 107 -3.05 -21.96 -25.52
CA ASN A 107 -4.41 -22.48 -25.63
C ASN A 107 -5.30 -22.15 -24.43
N GLY A 108 -4.76 -21.57 -23.35
CA GLY A 108 -5.50 -21.24 -22.15
C GLY A 108 -4.95 -19.97 -21.52
N GLY A 109 -5.86 -19.13 -21.01
CA GLY A 109 -5.55 -17.89 -20.36
C GLY A 109 -6.01 -17.84 -18.92
N GLU A 110 -5.34 -17.04 -18.12
CA GLU A 110 -5.77 -16.61 -16.78
C GLU A 110 -5.91 -15.08 -16.74
N MET A 111 -7.00 -14.65 -16.13
CA MET A 111 -7.26 -13.26 -15.81
C MET A 111 -7.16 -13.09 -14.31
N ALA A 112 -6.40 -12.12 -13.85
CA ALA A 112 -6.36 -11.76 -12.44
C ALA A 112 -6.79 -10.31 -12.27
N GLY A 113 -7.55 -10.03 -11.21
CA GLY A 113 -7.92 -8.68 -10.82
C GLY A 113 -7.93 -8.56 -9.33
N GLY A 114 -7.52 -7.40 -8.81
CA GLY A 114 -7.50 -7.22 -7.38
C GLY A 114 -7.37 -5.75 -6.96
N TYR A 115 -7.66 -5.55 -5.69
CA TYR A 115 -7.49 -4.29 -5.00
C TYR A 115 -6.80 -4.53 -3.67
N THR A 116 -5.78 -3.74 -3.39
CA THR A 116 -5.05 -3.76 -2.12
C THR A 116 -5.10 -2.39 -1.47
N PHE A 117 -5.53 -2.36 -0.22
CA PHE A 117 -5.42 -1.20 0.65
C PHE A 117 -4.28 -1.44 1.65
N ARG A 118 -3.43 -0.42 1.83
CA ARG A 118 -2.30 -0.46 2.77
C ARG A 118 -2.30 0.79 3.63
N TYR A 119 -2.24 0.58 4.94
CA TYR A 119 -2.02 1.65 5.92
C TYR A 119 -0.69 1.42 6.61
N SER A 120 0.21 2.40 6.53
CA SER A 120 1.53 2.31 7.13
C SER A 120 1.72 3.38 8.21
N LEU A 121 2.28 2.96 9.33
CA LEU A 121 2.79 3.83 10.37
C LEU A 121 4.31 3.63 10.43
N LEU A 122 5.04 4.62 9.96
CA LEU A 122 6.49 4.55 9.78
C LEU A 122 7.17 5.60 10.65
N ARG A 123 8.27 5.23 11.27
CA ARG A 123 9.17 6.17 11.95
C ARG A 123 10.26 6.61 10.98
N LYS A 124 10.59 7.90 11.03
CA LYS A 124 11.64 8.50 10.21
C LYS A 124 12.86 8.88 11.06
N TRP A 125 14.03 8.68 10.48
CA TRP A 125 15.32 9.14 11.03
C TRP A 125 16.03 9.95 9.98
N ASN A 126 16.33 11.20 10.34
CA ASN A 126 17.09 12.10 9.48
C ASN A 126 18.58 11.90 9.77
N VAL A 127 19.30 11.36 8.80
CA VAL A 127 20.74 11.11 8.86
C VAL A 127 21.44 11.87 7.74
N SER A 128 22.76 11.97 7.80
CA SER A 128 23.59 12.52 6.73
C SER A 128 24.52 11.44 6.21
N LEU A 129 24.51 11.22 4.91
CA LEU A 129 25.42 10.32 4.23
C LEU A 129 26.36 11.15 3.36
N TRP A 130 27.67 11.18 3.68
CA TRP A 130 28.68 11.99 3.00
C TRP A 130 28.23 13.46 2.79
N SER A 131 27.75 14.10 3.87
CA SER A 131 27.23 15.47 3.88
C SER A 131 25.93 15.70 3.09
N HIS A 132 25.34 14.67 2.51
CA HIS A 132 24.00 14.74 1.90
C HIS A 132 22.92 14.27 2.88
N PRO A 133 21.76 14.95 2.92
CA PRO A 133 20.67 14.51 3.78
C PRO A 133 20.08 13.18 3.26
N LEU A 134 19.81 12.28 4.18
CA LEU A 134 19.12 11.00 3.93
C LEU A 134 18.04 10.86 4.99
N GLN A 135 16.86 10.39 4.61
CA GLN A 135 15.81 10.03 5.55
C GLN A 135 15.61 8.52 5.49
N LEU A 136 15.92 7.83 6.58
CA LEU A 136 15.60 6.42 6.75
C LEU A 136 14.18 6.29 7.32
N ILE A 137 13.44 5.31 6.88
CA ILE A 137 12.09 5.00 7.35
C ILE A 137 11.96 3.52 7.68
N ALA A 138 11.31 3.22 8.80
CA ALA A 138 10.94 1.85 9.14
C ALA A 138 9.69 1.83 10.03
N GLY A 139 8.91 0.77 9.94
CA GLY A 139 7.70 0.61 10.74
C GLY A 139 6.86 -0.57 10.31
N GLY A 140 5.56 -0.45 10.48
CA GLY A 140 4.59 -1.48 10.15
C GLY A 140 3.53 -1.01 9.17
N THR A 141 3.10 -1.91 8.32
CA THR A 141 1.99 -1.75 7.37
C THR A 141 0.93 -2.80 7.63
N ALA A 142 -0.32 -2.38 7.74
CA ALA A 142 -1.48 -3.25 7.65
C ALA A 142 -1.96 -3.26 6.21
N ALA A 143 -2.01 -4.44 5.59
CA ALA A 143 -2.42 -4.63 4.21
C ALA A 143 -3.67 -5.50 4.12
N ALA A 144 -4.67 -5.05 3.37
CA ALA A 144 -5.89 -5.80 3.06
C ALA A 144 -6.00 -5.98 1.55
N ASN A 145 -6.11 -7.21 1.10
CA ASN A 145 -6.23 -7.56 -0.31
C ASN A 145 -7.58 -8.25 -0.57
N ILE A 146 -8.22 -7.85 -1.68
CA ILE A 146 -9.37 -8.52 -2.26
C ILE A 146 -9.16 -8.65 -3.76
N GLY A 147 -9.32 -9.84 -4.29
CA GLY A 147 -9.15 -10.10 -5.72
C GLY A 147 -9.63 -11.48 -6.11
N MET A 148 -9.45 -11.79 -7.38
CA MET A 148 -9.74 -13.12 -7.93
C MET A 148 -8.83 -13.44 -9.10
N ILE A 149 -8.66 -14.74 -9.35
CA ILE A 149 -8.09 -15.27 -10.58
C ILE A 149 -9.17 -16.09 -11.28
N TYR A 150 -9.29 -15.93 -12.58
CA TYR A 150 -10.21 -16.67 -13.43
C TYR A 150 -9.44 -17.41 -14.51
N ASN A 151 -9.64 -18.73 -14.63
CA ASN A 151 -9.02 -19.57 -15.65
C ASN A 151 -10.02 -19.91 -16.75
N THR A 152 -9.68 -19.61 -18.00
CA THR A 152 -10.59 -19.79 -19.14
C THR A 152 -10.83 -21.23 -19.55
N ARG A 153 -10.01 -22.18 -19.07
CA ARG A 153 -10.10 -23.61 -19.41
C ARG A 153 -10.68 -24.49 -18.32
N ASN A 154 -10.70 -24.03 -17.08
CA ASN A 154 -11.27 -24.79 -15.98
C ASN A 154 -12.79 -24.62 -15.96
N GLY A 155 -13.51 -25.60 -16.52
CA GLY A 155 -14.96 -25.54 -16.59
C GLY A 155 -15.68 -25.86 -15.27
N ASN A 156 -14.99 -26.47 -14.31
CA ASN A 156 -15.61 -26.93 -13.06
C ASN A 156 -15.49 -25.89 -11.93
N ASN A 157 -14.28 -25.36 -11.74
CA ASN A 157 -13.98 -24.30 -10.77
C ASN A 157 -13.15 -23.21 -11.47
N PRO A 158 -13.76 -22.34 -12.29
CA PRO A 158 -13.00 -21.42 -13.14
C PRO A 158 -12.39 -20.24 -12.38
N ALA A 159 -12.81 -19.97 -11.14
CA ALA A 159 -12.40 -18.82 -10.38
C ALA A 159 -11.86 -19.19 -8.99
N ASN A 160 -10.86 -18.46 -8.54
CA ASN A 160 -10.35 -18.52 -7.17
C ASN A 160 -10.31 -17.11 -6.56
N ALA A 161 -10.96 -16.94 -5.39
CA ALA A 161 -10.95 -15.70 -4.64
C ALA A 161 -9.63 -15.54 -3.88
N ARG A 162 -9.14 -14.31 -3.84
CA ARG A 162 -7.92 -13.92 -3.13
C ARG A 162 -8.29 -12.87 -2.08
N LEU A 163 -8.41 -13.31 -0.83
CA LEU A 163 -8.73 -12.45 0.30
C LEU A 163 -7.65 -12.62 1.34
N SER A 164 -7.00 -11.54 1.76
CA SER A 164 -5.99 -11.61 2.81
C SER A 164 -5.88 -10.32 3.61
N LEU A 165 -5.46 -10.48 4.87
CA LEU A 165 -5.09 -9.40 5.78
C LEU A 165 -3.71 -9.71 6.32
N HIS A 166 -2.76 -8.80 6.18
CA HIS A 166 -1.38 -8.99 6.63
C HIS A 166 -0.88 -7.81 7.44
N ILE A 167 -0.01 -8.11 8.39
CA ILE A 167 0.87 -7.12 9.02
C ILE A 167 2.27 -7.33 8.46
N GLU A 168 2.85 -6.25 7.95
CA GLU A 168 4.08 -6.25 7.20
C GLU A 168 5.09 -5.28 7.82
N PRO A 169 6.24 -5.72 8.31
CA PRO A 169 7.38 -4.84 8.51
C PRO A 169 7.71 -4.14 7.19
N THR A 170 7.93 -2.84 7.29
CA THR A 170 8.21 -1.97 6.14
C THR A 170 9.45 -1.15 6.44
N VAL A 171 10.38 -1.12 5.49
CA VAL A 171 11.61 -0.34 5.54
C VAL A 171 11.79 0.45 4.26
N GLY A 172 12.50 1.55 4.34
CA GLY A 172 12.79 2.35 3.15
C GLY A 172 13.69 3.53 3.43
N PHE A 173 13.90 4.32 2.40
CA PHE A 173 14.63 5.57 2.50
C PHE A 173 14.19 6.58 1.45
N ASP A 174 14.40 7.85 1.77
CA ASP A 174 14.25 8.97 0.84
C ASP A 174 15.60 9.67 0.71
N TYR A 175 16.05 9.86 -0.53
CA TYR A 175 17.33 10.46 -0.83
C TYR A 175 17.17 11.58 -1.87
N PRO A 176 17.47 12.84 -1.52
CA PRO A 176 17.45 13.94 -2.46
C PRO A 176 18.73 13.96 -3.30
N ILE A 177 18.58 14.08 -4.60
CA ILE A 177 19.68 14.10 -5.57
C ILE A 177 19.89 15.52 -6.07
N GLY A 178 21.13 15.95 -6.15
CA GLY A 178 21.55 17.26 -6.65
C GLY A 178 21.72 18.32 -5.55
N ARG A 179 22.04 19.55 -5.97
CA ARG A 179 22.28 20.65 -5.04
C ARG A 179 20.97 21.29 -4.59
N PRO A 180 20.81 21.59 -3.30
CA PRO A 180 19.60 22.25 -2.79
C PRO A 180 19.48 23.68 -3.35
N SER A 181 18.23 24.08 -3.61
CA SER A 181 17.85 25.43 -4.02
C SER A 181 16.76 25.96 -3.11
N SER A 182 16.75 27.25 -2.84
CA SER A 182 15.66 27.89 -2.08
C SER A 182 14.41 28.20 -2.89
N LYS A 183 14.51 28.20 -4.23
CA LYS A 183 13.45 28.72 -5.11
C LYS A 183 12.81 27.68 -6.03
N ARG A 184 13.50 26.60 -6.38
CA ARG A 184 13.03 25.63 -7.39
C ARG A 184 13.34 24.20 -6.94
N GLY A 185 12.37 23.29 -7.17
CA GLY A 185 12.55 21.88 -6.91
C GLY A 185 11.46 21.30 -6.02
N ILE A 186 11.80 20.19 -5.39
CA ILE A 186 10.92 19.38 -4.56
C ILE A 186 11.33 19.60 -3.10
N ALA A 187 10.38 19.99 -2.24
CA ALA A 187 10.63 20.06 -0.80
C ALA A 187 10.91 18.64 -0.26
N PHE A 188 12.05 18.47 0.40
CA PHE A 188 12.45 17.15 0.90
C PHE A 188 11.80 16.85 2.26
N ARG A 189 11.74 17.83 3.14
CA ARG A 189 11.19 17.67 4.51
C ARG A 189 10.11 18.73 4.80
N PRO A 190 9.17 18.44 5.72
CA PRO A 190 8.31 19.50 6.28
C PRO A 190 9.19 20.54 6.95
N GLY A 191 8.93 21.79 6.83
CA GLY A 191 9.72 22.85 7.49
C GLY A 191 11.04 23.24 6.81
N ASP A 192 11.61 22.41 5.96
CA ASP A 192 12.82 22.74 5.20
C ASP A 192 12.53 23.74 4.07
N ASN A 193 13.37 24.76 3.93
CA ASN A 193 13.35 25.65 2.77
C ASN A 193 14.18 25.13 1.60
N ALA A 194 14.87 24.00 1.80
CA ALA A 194 15.67 23.37 0.76
C ALA A 194 14.80 22.56 -0.19
N HIS A 195 14.94 22.86 -1.49
CA HIS A 195 14.26 22.13 -2.58
C HIS A 195 15.31 21.45 -3.45
N TYR A 196 15.06 20.22 -3.83
CA TYR A 196 15.98 19.42 -4.64
C TYR A 196 15.40 19.18 -6.04
N PRO A 197 16.23 19.04 -7.08
CA PRO A 197 15.74 18.77 -8.44
C PRO A 197 15.07 17.40 -8.56
N VAL A 198 15.62 16.41 -7.85
CA VAL A 198 15.13 15.02 -7.88
C VAL A 198 15.15 14.46 -6.46
N VAL A 199 14.13 13.61 -6.14
CA VAL A 199 14.09 12.85 -4.89
C VAL A 199 13.85 11.39 -5.23
N LEU A 200 14.73 10.53 -4.74
CA LEU A 200 14.62 9.07 -4.83
C LEU A 200 13.88 8.56 -3.59
N HIS A 201 12.89 7.71 -3.79
CA HIS A 201 12.16 7.01 -2.74
C HIS A 201 12.27 5.51 -2.95
N TYR A 202 12.62 4.79 -1.90
CA TYR A 202 12.59 3.33 -1.87
C TYR A 202 11.80 2.85 -0.67
N GLU A 203 10.97 1.85 -0.88
CA GLU A 203 10.18 1.19 0.17
C GLU A 203 10.08 -0.30 -0.14
N ALA A 204 10.30 -1.13 0.87
CA ALA A 204 10.12 -2.57 0.80
C ALA A 204 9.33 -3.07 2.01
N SER A 205 8.42 -4.01 1.78
CA SER A 205 7.63 -4.65 2.82
C SER A 205 7.42 -6.14 2.54
N ALA A 206 7.29 -6.93 3.59
CA ALA A 206 7.06 -8.37 3.51
C ALA A 206 6.04 -8.79 4.59
N PRO A 207 5.05 -9.67 4.30
CA PRO A 207 4.12 -10.17 5.29
C PRO A 207 4.85 -10.94 6.39
N LEU A 208 4.61 -10.57 7.65
CA LEU A 208 5.14 -11.30 8.80
C LEU A 208 4.13 -12.32 9.30
N PHE A 209 2.89 -11.87 9.48
CA PHE A 209 1.75 -12.71 9.85
C PHE A 209 0.44 -12.11 9.33
N GLY A 210 -0.59 -12.94 9.24
CA GLY A 210 -1.89 -12.50 8.76
C GLY A 210 -2.94 -13.60 8.73
N LEU A 211 -4.00 -13.32 7.98
CA LEU A 211 -5.10 -14.23 7.70
C LEU A 211 -5.32 -14.26 6.20
N MET A 212 -5.56 -15.44 5.66
CA MET A 212 -5.86 -15.64 4.25
C MET A 212 -7.07 -16.56 4.09
N PHE A 213 -7.95 -16.23 3.16
CA PHE A 213 -8.98 -17.15 2.72
C PHE A 213 -8.39 -18.05 1.62
N SER A 214 -8.56 -19.36 1.78
CA SER A 214 -8.15 -20.36 0.80
C SER A 214 -9.14 -21.53 0.82
N PRO A 215 -9.65 -21.99 -0.33
CA PRO A 215 -10.32 -23.28 -0.38
C PRO A 215 -9.35 -24.40 0.00
N ASN A 216 -9.87 -25.56 0.39
CA ASN A 216 -9.06 -26.75 0.52
C ASN A 216 -8.84 -27.39 -0.87
N TYR A 217 -7.79 -28.21 -0.99
CA TYR A 217 -7.56 -28.97 -2.21
C TYR A 217 -8.79 -29.85 -2.55
N GLY A 218 -9.34 -29.67 -3.76
CA GLY A 218 -10.53 -30.38 -4.22
C GLY A 218 -11.89 -29.83 -3.71
N GLN A 219 -11.88 -28.84 -2.82
CA GLN A 219 -13.12 -28.21 -2.32
C GLN A 219 -13.65 -27.20 -3.36
N SER A 220 -14.94 -27.26 -3.67
CA SER A 220 -15.56 -26.29 -4.57
C SER A 220 -16.14 -25.10 -3.83
N TYR A 221 -16.25 -23.95 -4.50
CA TYR A 221 -16.93 -22.76 -3.96
C TYR A 221 -18.42 -23.02 -3.67
N TYR A 222 -19.05 -23.95 -4.42
CA TYR A 222 -20.42 -24.40 -4.15
C TYR A 222 -20.53 -25.05 -2.76
N GLU A 223 -19.57 -25.92 -2.40
CA GLU A 223 -19.53 -26.56 -1.08
C GLU A 223 -19.33 -25.54 0.03
N ILE A 224 -18.46 -24.56 -0.18
CA ILE A 224 -18.21 -23.51 0.80
C ILE A 224 -19.46 -22.66 1.02
N PHE A 225 -20.02 -22.09 -0.03
CA PHE A 225 -21.05 -21.05 0.10
C PHE A 225 -22.48 -21.57 0.13
N ASN A 226 -22.80 -22.64 -0.62
CA ASN A 226 -24.16 -23.17 -0.66
C ASN A 226 -24.40 -24.24 0.41
N ARG A 227 -23.41 -25.08 0.70
CA ARG A 227 -23.52 -26.11 1.74
C ARG A 227 -23.02 -25.66 3.10
N GLY A 228 -22.40 -24.50 3.20
CA GLY A 228 -21.88 -23.95 4.45
C GLY A 228 -20.66 -24.71 4.98
N ASN A 229 -19.96 -25.43 4.15
CA ASN A 229 -18.75 -26.15 4.55
C ASN A 229 -17.54 -25.20 4.56
N TYR A 230 -17.35 -24.49 5.68
CA TYR A 230 -16.27 -23.52 5.89
C TYR A 230 -15.07 -24.12 6.63
N ASP A 231 -14.83 -25.41 6.48
CA ASP A 231 -13.75 -26.08 7.18
C ASP A 231 -12.38 -25.55 6.74
N HIS A 232 -11.62 -24.98 7.70
CA HIS A 232 -10.27 -24.46 7.54
C HIS A 232 -10.04 -23.48 6.35
N ASN A 233 -11.08 -22.76 5.89
CA ASN A 233 -10.93 -21.81 4.78
C ASN A 233 -10.33 -20.47 5.20
N CYS A 234 -10.41 -20.10 6.47
CA CYS A 234 -9.74 -18.92 7.01
C CYS A 234 -8.47 -19.36 7.74
N VAL A 235 -7.33 -19.18 7.11
CA VAL A 235 -6.05 -19.75 7.57
C VAL A 235 -5.15 -18.66 8.11
N PRO A 236 -4.63 -18.79 9.35
CA PRO A 236 -3.54 -17.95 9.82
C PRO A 236 -2.28 -18.17 8.97
N THR A 237 -1.66 -17.09 8.55
CA THR A 237 -0.46 -17.13 7.70
C THR A 237 0.73 -16.50 8.40
N THR A 238 1.90 -16.98 8.05
CA THR A 238 3.18 -16.47 8.50
C THR A 238 4.11 -16.28 7.31
N ILE A 239 5.26 -15.68 7.50
CA ILE A 239 6.27 -15.53 6.45
C ILE A 239 6.68 -16.86 5.80
N GLY A 240 6.57 -17.98 6.52
CA GLY A 240 6.85 -19.33 6.00
C GLY A 240 5.77 -19.85 5.05
N SER A 241 4.48 -19.54 5.32
CA SER A 241 3.36 -19.95 4.46
C SER A 241 3.07 -18.95 3.33
N THR A 242 3.44 -17.69 3.51
CA THR A 242 3.24 -16.62 2.52
C THR A 242 4.53 -15.80 2.31
N PRO A 243 5.62 -16.42 1.78
CA PRO A 243 6.89 -15.75 1.57
C PRO A 243 6.78 -14.72 0.43
N SER A 244 6.29 -13.54 0.74
CA SER A 244 5.99 -12.49 -0.23
C SER A 244 6.86 -11.25 0.03
N LEU A 245 7.08 -10.47 -1.02
CA LEU A 245 7.85 -9.23 -0.97
C LEU A 245 7.22 -8.20 -1.92
N ARG A 246 7.04 -6.99 -1.42
CA ARG A 246 6.71 -5.83 -2.24
C ARG A 246 7.82 -4.82 -2.13
N GLN A 247 8.28 -4.31 -3.26
CA GLN A 247 9.29 -3.26 -3.32
C GLN A 247 8.89 -2.19 -4.33
N MET A 248 9.09 -0.93 -3.96
CA MET A 248 8.81 0.20 -4.82
C MET A 248 9.99 1.16 -4.80
N LEU A 249 10.55 1.44 -5.97
CA LEU A 249 11.61 2.42 -6.19
C LEU A 249 11.05 3.50 -7.10
N THR A 250 11.04 4.76 -6.65
CA THR A 250 10.49 5.87 -7.43
C THR A 250 11.39 7.09 -7.39
N LEU A 251 11.37 7.84 -8.49
CA LEU A 251 12.06 9.11 -8.68
C LEU A 251 11.00 10.20 -8.88
N ASP A 252 10.99 11.17 -7.98
CA ASP A 252 10.23 12.41 -8.14
C ASP A 252 11.12 13.46 -8.81
N PHE A 253 10.64 14.09 -9.87
CA PHE A 253 11.31 15.21 -10.52
C PHE A 253 10.30 16.25 -10.97
N ARG A 254 10.74 17.51 -11.03
CA ARG A 254 9.86 18.62 -11.43
C ARG A 254 10.11 19.00 -12.88
N LEU A 255 9.06 18.89 -13.69
CA LEU A 255 9.07 19.36 -15.06
C LEU A 255 8.05 20.48 -15.22
N ALA A 256 8.49 21.66 -15.62
CA ALA A 256 7.68 22.89 -15.65
C ALA A 256 7.07 23.20 -14.27
N HIS A 257 5.75 23.12 -14.15
CA HIS A 257 5.02 23.40 -12.90
C HIS A 257 4.51 22.13 -12.18
N THR A 258 4.74 20.95 -12.79
CA THR A 258 4.23 19.66 -12.30
C THR A 258 5.36 18.81 -11.77
N THR A 259 5.13 18.13 -10.65
CA THR A 259 6.04 17.09 -10.15
C THR A 259 5.59 15.75 -10.71
N TRP A 260 6.49 15.09 -11.42
CA TRP A 260 6.29 13.77 -11.97
C TRP A 260 6.95 12.73 -11.08
N ARG A 261 6.41 11.55 -11.07
CA ARG A 261 6.98 10.36 -10.44
C ARG A 261 7.09 9.26 -11.48
N ILE A 262 8.26 8.71 -11.64
CA ILE A 262 8.49 7.49 -12.41
C ILE A 262 9.13 6.46 -11.49
N GLY A 263 8.92 5.19 -11.76
CA GLY A 263 9.55 4.18 -10.92
C GLY A 263 9.26 2.76 -11.33
N TYR A 264 9.69 1.88 -10.46
CA TYR A 264 9.54 0.44 -10.55
C TYR A 264 8.78 -0.06 -9.33
N LEU A 265 7.80 -0.93 -9.58
CA LEU A 265 7.06 -1.68 -8.57
C LEU A 265 7.25 -3.16 -8.84
N GLY A 266 7.91 -3.86 -7.91
CA GLY A 266 8.04 -5.31 -7.91
C GLY A 266 7.18 -5.92 -6.82
N THR A 267 6.35 -6.90 -7.18
CA THR A 267 5.57 -7.69 -6.23
C THR A 267 5.84 -9.17 -6.45
N ILE A 268 6.22 -9.84 -5.39
CA ILE A 268 6.36 -11.30 -5.29
C ILE A 268 5.31 -11.71 -4.28
N GLU A 269 4.22 -12.28 -4.73
CA GLU A 269 3.18 -12.83 -3.86
C GLU A 269 3.20 -14.34 -3.98
N GLN A 270 3.39 -15.02 -2.86
CA GLN A 270 3.40 -16.48 -2.79
C GLN A 270 2.56 -16.95 -1.62
N SER A 271 1.90 -18.10 -1.79
CA SER A 271 1.31 -18.81 -0.68
C SER A 271 1.38 -20.31 -0.86
N HIS A 272 1.50 -21.02 0.25
CA HIS A 272 1.37 -22.46 0.35
C HIS A 272 0.45 -22.76 1.54
N VAL A 273 -0.85 -22.83 1.26
CA VAL A 273 -1.92 -22.92 2.24
C VAL A 273 -2.92 -23.98 1.76
N ASN A 274 -3.45 -24.81 2.67
CA ASN A 274 -4.41 -25.87 2.37
C ASN A 274 -3.98 -26.82 1.22
N ASN A 275 -2.67 -27.14 1.16
CA ASN A 275 -2.05 -27.93 0.08
C ASN A 275 -2.15 -27.29 -1.32
N LEU A 276 -2.52 -26.01 -1.39
CA LEU A 276 -2.53 -25.22 -2.62
C LEU A 276 -1.31 -24.32 -2.68
N LYS A 277 -0.69 -24.26 -3.85
CA LYS A 277 0.41 -23.34 -4.14
C LYS A 277 -0.08 -22.24 -5.06
N THR A 278 0.08 -21.01 -4.65
CA THR A 278 -0.17 -19.86 -5.51
C THR A 278 1.05 -18.95 -5.59
N HIS A 279 1.31 -18.37 -6.75
CA HIS A 279 2.21 -17.25 -6.86
C HIS A 279 1.76 -16.27 -7.95
N ILE A 280 2.00 -14.99 -7.68
CA ILE A 280 1.89 -13.92 -8.67
C ILE A 280 3.14 -13.07 -8.53
N TYR A 281 3.97 -13.08 -9.57
CA TYR A 281 5.17 -12.26 -9.66
C TYR A 281 4.93 -11.18 -10.70
N THR A 282 4.98 -9.93 -10.29
CA THR A 282 4.75 -8.81 -11.19
C THR A 282 5.89 -7.81 -11.09
N ASN A 283 6.36 -7.37 -12.24
CA ASN A 283 7.37 -6.32 -12.39
C ASN A 283 6.80 -5.23 -13.27
N SER A 284 6.50 -4.06 -12.70
CA SER A 284 5.82 -2.97 -13.39
C SER A 284 6.65 -1.70 -13.37
N LEU A 285 6.67 -0.99 -14.49
CA LEU A 285 7.07 0.40 -14.58
C LEU A 285 5.86 1.26 -14.28
N VAL A 286 6.04 2.27 -13.42
CA VAL A 286 4.98 3.18 -13.01
C VAL A 286 5.33 4.62 -13.36
N ILE A 287 4.33 5.39 -13.79
CA ILE A 287 4.45 6.81 -14.05
C ILE A 287 3.24 7.55 -13.47
N GLY A 288 3.43 8.74 -12.95
CA GLY A 288 2.33 9.51 -12.40
C GLY A 288 2.69 10.93 -12.01
N ILE A 289 1.72 11.56 -11.34
CA ILE A 289 1.79 12.96 -10.92
C ILE A 289 1.76 13.02 -9.40
N VAL A 290 2.58 13.90 -8.84
CA VAL A 290 2.69 14.14 -7.40
C VAL A 290 2.21 15.55 -7.08
N LYS A 291 1.25 15.65 -6.16
CA LYS A 291 0.81 16.91 -5.57
C LYS A 291 1.29 17.00 -4.13
N ARG A 292 1.92 18.11 -3.76
CA ARG A 292 2.43 18.36 -2.41
C ARG A 292 1.78 19.60 -1.81
N PHE A 293 1.24 19.45 -0.61
CA PHE A 293 0.59 20.52 0.12
C PHE A 293 1.26 20.70 1.48
N ARG A 294 1.60 21.94 1.81
CA ARG A 294 1.96 22.32 3.17
C ARG A 294 0.72 22.90 3.84
N THR A 295 0.28 22.31 4.93
CA THR A 295 -0.83 22.81 5.74
C THR A 295 -0.25 23.32 7.03
N VAL A 296 -0.46 24.59 7.31
CA VAL A 296 -0.23 25.21 8.61
C VAL A 296 -1.63 25.38 9.21
N LYS A 297 -1.90 24.75 10.34
CA LYS A 297 -3.11 25.08 11.09
C LYS A 297 -2.92 26.46 11.69
N GLN A 298 -3.86 27.34 11.42
CA GLN A 298 -3.99 28.63 12.09
C GLN A 298 -4.50 28.44 13.51
#